data_accad5902925c8ff96fd64eb5f44b0f8
#
_entry.id   accad5902925c8ff96fd64eb5f44b0f8
#
_cell.length_a   1.000
_cell.length_b   1.000
_cell.length_c   1.000
_cell.angle_alpha   90.00
_cell.angle_beta   90.00
_cell.angle_gamma   90.00
#
_symmetry.space_group_name_H-M   'P 1'
#
loop_
_entity.id
_entity.type
_entity.pdbx_description
1 polymer ?
#
loop_
_entity_poly.entity_id
_entity_poly.type
_entity_poly.pdbx_seq_one_letter_code
_entity_poly.pdbx_strand_id
1 'polypeptide(L)'
;MSEHTIPLFQLVDRSLLATLMKRTGSGASVSVRELATRAGVSRSTVGNLLSGEQEAVFYPAACQIATAIGVDVLILFTPTGRATRHSSPSRLQAAA
;
A
#
# COMPACT_ATOMS: atom_id res chain seq x y z
N MET A 1 12.43 -25.10 -1.38
CA MET A 1 12.20 -24.47 -1.19
C MET A 1 11.73 -23.95 -1.16
N SER A 2 11.67 -23.96 -1.09
CA SER A 2 11.01 -23.20 -1.32
C SER A 2 11.15 -21.96 -1.00
N GLU A 3 11.33 -21.19 -1.67
CA GLU A 3 11.40 -20.01 -1.36
C GLU A 3 10.14 -19.43 -1.21
N HIS A 4 9.95 -18.55 -0.31
CA HIS A 4 8.73 -17.85 -0.13
C HIS A 4 8.81 -16.56 -0.86
N THR A 5 8.09 -16.46 -1.91
CA THR A 5 7.98 -15.19 -2.62
C THR A 5 6.61 -14.67 -2.33
N ILE A 6 6.55 -13.48 -1.79
CA ILE A 6 5.30 -12.86 -1.40
C ILE A 6 5.01 -11.73 -2.38
N PRO A 7 3.80 -11.70 -2.98
CA PRO A 7 3.48 -10.62 -3.91
C PRO A 7 3.62 -9.27 -3.25
N LEU A 8 4.27 -8.36 -3.94
CA LEU A 8 4.49 -7.02 -3.45
C LEU A 8 3.71 -6.07 -4.34
N PHE A 9 2.97 -5.17 -3.73
CA PHE A 9 2.15 -4.21 -4.44
C PHE A 9 2.63 -2.82 -4.13
N GLN A 10 2.81 -2.03 -5.15
CA GLN A 10 3.32 -0.67 -5.01
C GLN A 10 2.15 0.30 -5.09
N LEU A 11 2.18 1.31 -4.24
CA LEU A 11 1.17 2.36 -4.26
C LEU A 11 1.30 3.12 -5.58
N VAL A 12 0.19 3.27 -6.28
CA VAL A 12 0.19 3.92 -7.58
C VAL A 12 0.55 5.40 -7.43
N ASP A 13 -0.05 6.04 -6.43
CA ASP A 13 0.15 7.46 -6.25
C ASP A 13 -0.27 7.83 -4.83
N ARG A 14 0.66 8.40 -4.07
CA ARG A 14 0.34 8.76 -2.70
C ARG A 14 -0.71 9.87 -2.63
N SER A 15 -0.76 10.72 -3.63
CA SER A 15 -1.80 11.75 -3.68
C SER A 15 -3.17 11.13 -3.85
N LEU A 16 -3.25 10.05 -4.62
CA LEU A 16 -4.50 9.32 -4.76
C LEU A 16 -4.93 8.73 -3.43
N LEU A 17 -3.98 8.14 -2.70
CA LEU A 17 -4.31 7.59 -1.38
C LEU A 17 -4.83 8.69 -0.47
N ALA A 18 -4.17 9.85 -0.44
CA ALA A 18 -4.61 10.96 0.39
C ALA A 18 -6.01 11.42 -0.01
N THR A 19 -6.27 11.51 -1.30
CA THR A 19 -7.57 11.92 -1.79
C THR A 19 -8.65 10.93 -1.39
N LEU A 20 -8.37 9.63 -1.55
CA LEU A 20 -9.35 8.60 -1.22
C LEU A 20 -9.59 8.52 0.28
N MET A 21 -8.59 8.87 1.10
CA MET A 21 -8.80 8.92 2.54
C MET A 21 -9.75 10.05 2.92
N LYS A 22 -9.76 11.13 2.14
CA LYS A 22 -10.69 12.23 2.40
C LYS A 22 -12.09 11.89 1.93
N ARG A 23 -12.20 11.05 0.91
CA ARG A 23 -13.50 10.65 0.38
C ARG A 23 -13.43 9.17 0.05
N THR A 24 -13.74 8.36 1.03
CA THR A 24 -13.73 6.92 0.85
C THR A 24 -14.89 6.48 -0.02
N GLY A 25 -14.97 5.20 -0.30
CA GLY A 25 -16.06 4.67 -1.11
C GLY A 25 -17.43 4.97 -0.54
N SER A 26 -17.53 5.18 0.77
CA SER A 26 -18.80 5.56 1.38
C SER A 26 -19.01 7.07 1.42
N GLY A 27 -18.03 7.84 0.96
CA GLY A 27 -18.10 9.29 0.97
C GLY A 27 -17.61 9.94 2.25
N ALA A 28 -17.24 9.13 3.25
CA ALA A 28 -16.74 9.65 4.50
C ALA A 28 -15.22 9.74 4.46
N SER A 29 -14.64 10.53 5.34
CA SER A 29 -13.19 10.58 5.44
C SER A 29 -12.70 9.58 6.48
N VAL A 30 -11.44 9.14 6.34
CA VAL A 30 -10.82 8.32 7.37
C VAL A 30 -9.46 8.94 7.70
N SER A 31 -9.09 8.88 8.95
CA SER A 31 -7.79 9.35 9.39
C SER A 31 -6.76 8.23 9.21
N VAL A 32 -5.49 8.58 9.37
CA VAL A 32 -4.41 7.58 9.35
C VAL A 32 -4.67 6.51 10.40
N ARG A 33 -5.07 6.93 11.60
CA ARG A 33 -5.33 5.99 12.68
C ARG A 33 -6.48 5.05 12.32
N GLU A 34 -7.56 5.62 11.80
CA GLU A 34 -8.71 4.81 11.46
C GLU A 34 -8.40 3.83 10.34
N LEU A 35 -7.68 4.28 9.34
CA LEU A 35 -7.33 3.41 8.23
C LEU A 35 -6.43 2.28 8.71
N ALA A 36 -5.44 2.60 9.52
CA ALA A 36 -4.54 1.58 10.04
C ALA A 36 -5.30 0.54 10.86
N THR A 37 -6.23 1.00 11.70
CA THR A 37 -7.02 0.10 12.51
C THR A 37 -7.89 -0.80 11.64
N ARG A 38 -8.58 -0.22 10.67
CA ARG A 38 -9.47 -1.00 9.81
C ARG A 38 -8.72 -1.98 8.93
N ALA A 39 -7.56 -1.58 8.47
CA ALA A 39 -6.77 -2.43 7.59
C ALA A 39 -5.90 -3.43 8.35
N GLY A 40 -5.78 -3.27 9.66
CA GLY A 40 -4.96 -4.17 10.45
C GLY A 40 -3.47 -3.98 10.21
N VAL A 41 -3.06 -2.76 9.85
CA VAL A 41 -1.66 -2.44 9.65
C VAL A 41 -1.26 -1.36 10.65
N SER A 42 0.03 -1.09 10.77
CA SER A 42 0.49 -0.06 11.70
C SER A 42 0.21 1.33 11.15
N ARG A 43 0.09 2.29 12.05
CA ARG A 43 -0.06 3.69 11.63
C ARG A 43 1.17 4.16 10.88
N SER A 44 2.34 3.63 11.24
CA SER A 44 3.57 3.97 10.54
C SER A 44 3.50 3.54 9.08
N THR A 45 2.92 2.37 8.80
CA THR A 45 2.77 1.92 7.42
C THR A 45 1.94 2.90 6.62
N VAL A 46 0.79 3.31 7.15
CA VAL A 46 -0.08 4.25 6.44
C VAL A 46 0.62 5.60 6.31
N GLY A 47 1.24 6.08 7.38
CA GLY A 47 1.94 7.35 7.33
C GLY A 47 3.09 7.35 6.35
N ASN A 48 3.84 6.26 6.30
CA ASN A 48 4.97 6.15 5.38
C ASN A 48 4.52 6.07 3.92
N LEU A 49 3.39 5.44 3.67
CA LEU A 49 2.82 5.43 2.32
C LEU A 49 2.43 6.85 1.90
N LEU A 50 1.86 7.61 2.81
CA LEU A 50 1.45 8.98 2.50
C LEU A 50 2.64 9.91 2.32
N SER A 51 3.71 9.69 3.09
CA SER A 51 4.88 10.56 2.99
C SER A 51 5.81 10.19 1.86
N GLY A 52 5.67 9.00 1.33
CA GLY A 52 6.55 8.51 0.30
C GLY A 52 7.75 7.76 0.82
N GLU A 53 7.87 7.60 2.13
CA GLU A 53 8.99 6.85 2.70
C GLU A 53 8.86 5.37 2.42
N GLN A 54 7.64 4.90 2.21
CA GLN A 54 7.37 3.53 1.85
C GLN A 54 6.48 3.56 0.63
N GLU A 55 6.81 2.79 -0.39
CA GLU A 55 6.04 2.80 -1.62
C GLU A 55 5.31 1.51 -1.88
N ALA A 56 5.67 0.45 -1.17
CA ALA A 56 5.09 -0.85 -1.44
C ALA A 56 4.74 -1.57 -0.16
N VAL A 57 3.77 -2.46 -0.26
CA VAL A 57 3.37 -3.32 0.85
C VAL A 57 3.12 -4.70 0.28
N PHE A 58 3.08 -5.69 1.16
CA PHE A 58 2.72 -7.03 0.72
C PHE A 58 1.25 -7.10 0.37
N TYR A 59 0.90 -8.06 -0.47
CA TYR A 59 -0.44 -8.18 -1.01
C TYR A 59 -1.55 -8.16 0.04
N PRO A 60 -1.45 -8.91 1.14
CA PRO A 60 -2.54 -8.88 2.13
C PRO A 60 -2.79 -7.48 2.68
N ALA A 61 -1.72 -6.73 2.94
CA ALA A 61 -1.87 -5.37 3.45
C ALA A 61 -2.49 -4.46 2.40
N ALA A 62 -2.09 -4.62 1.14
CA ALA A 62 -2.65 -3.81 0.07
C ALA A 62 -4.16 -4.03 -0.05
N CYS A 63 -4.58 -5.30 0.01
CA CYS A 63 -6.00 -5.63 -0.07
C CYS A 63 -6.77 -5.05 1.11
N GLN A 64 -6.20 -5.13 2.30
CA GLN A 64 -6.88 -4.64 3.48
C GLN A 64 -7.00 -3.13 3.48
N ILE A 65 -5.97 -2.44 3.01
CA ILE A 65 -6.02 -0.98 2.92
C ILE A 65 -7.09 -0.57 1.91
N ALA A 66 -7.10 -1.20 0.74
CA ALA A 66 -8.07 -0.88 -0.29
C ALA A 66 -9.50 -1.17 0.18
N THR A 67 -9.69 -2.30 0.85
CA THR A 67 -11.01 -2.67 1.37
C THR A 67 -11.46 -1.66 2.42
N ALA A 68 -10.56 -1.24 3.30
CA ALA A 68 -10.91 -0.27 4.33
C ALA A 68 -11.33 1.06 3.75
N ILE A 69 -10.73 1.44 2.61
CA ILE A 69 -11.10 2.68 1.92
C ILE A 69 -12.37 2.48 1.10
N GLY A 70 -12.59 1.26 0.60
CA GLY A 70 -13.78 0.97 -0.18
C GLY A 70 -13.55 1.00 -1.68
N VAL A 71 -12.33 0.68 -2.12
CA VAL A 71 -12.03 0.62 -3.55
C VAL A 71 -11.33 -0.71 -3.84
N ASP A 72 -11.26 -1.04 -5.12
CA ASP A 72 -10.54 -2.23 -5.55
C ASP A 72 -9.05 -2.02 -5.31
N VAL A 73 -8.35 -3.09 -4.95
CA VAL A 73 -6.93 -3.00 -4.65
C VAL A 73 -6.14 -2.45 -5.83
N LEU A 74 -6.55 -2.77 -7.06
CA LEU A 74 -5.83 -2.31 -8.24
C LEU A 74 -6.06 -0.85 -8.56
N ILE A 75 -6.98 -0.20 -7.88
CA ILE A 75 -7.13 1.26 -8.00
C ILE A 75 -6.00 1.95 -7.24
N LEU A 76 -5.63 1.41 -6.07
CA LEU A 76 -4.62 2.03 -5.24
C LEU A 76 -3.22 1.48 -5.46
N PHE A 77 -3.12 0.21 -5.79
CA PHE A 77 -1.83 -0.46 -5.86
C PHE A 77 -1.68 -1.18 -7.18
N THR A 78 -0.44 -1.41 -7.57
CA THR A 78 -0.14 -2.18 -8.76
C THR A 78 0.87 -3.26 -8.39
N PRO A 79 0.73 -4.46 -8.95
CA PRO A 79 1.72 -5.50 -8.67
C PRO A 79 3.09 -5.05 -9.14
N THR A 80 4.08 -5.20 -8.28
CA THR A 80 5.42 -4.78 -8.62
C THR A 80 6.42 -5.92 -8.50
N GLY A 81 5.93 -7.15 -8.50
CA GLY A 81 6.80 -8.31 -8.42
C GLY A 81 6.68 -8.97 -7.09
N ARG A 82 7.77 -9.53 -6.63
CA ARG A 82 7.77 -10.27 -5.38
C ARG A 82 8.90 -9.78 -4.52
N ALA A 83 8.67 -9.81 -3.23
CA ALA A 83 9.71 -9.48 -2.29
C ALA A 83 10.66 -10.65 -2.19
N THR A 84 11.94 -10.39 -2.39
CA THR A 84 12.96 -11.37 -2.12
C THR A 84 13.93 -10.72 -1.18
N ARG A 85 14.76 -11.55 -0.60
CA ARG A 85 15.62 -11.04 0.34
C ARG A 85 16.56 -10.04 -0.14
N HIS A 86 16.93 -10.03 -1.36
CA HIS A 86 17.88 -9.09 -1.82
C HIS A 86 17.31 -8.22 -2.84
N SER A 87 16.11 -7.99 -2.77
CA SER A 87 15.58 -7.20 -3.77
C SER A 87 16.05 -5.82 -3.63
N SER A 88 16.55 -5.37 -4.00
CA SER A 88 16.93 -4.13 -3.73
C SER A 88 16.44 -3.12 -4.44
N PRO A 89 16.48 -3.08 -4.62
CA PRO A 89 16.21 -2.20 -5.06
C PRO A 89 16.31 -1.44 -5.69
N SER A 90 16.40 -1.51 -5.64
CA SER A 90 16.37 -0.83 -6.23
C SER A 90 16.44 -0.28 -6.93
N ARG A 91 16.70 -0.43 -6.88
CA ARG A 91 16.59 0.01 -7.49
C ARG A 91 16.43 0.34 -8.30
N LEU A 92 16.39 -0.03 -8.06
CA LEU A 92 16.11 0.15 -8.77
C LEU A 92 15.83 0.68 -9.38
N GLN A 93 15.86 0.66 -9.13
CA GLN A 93 15.52 1.07 -9.63
C GLN A 93 15.34 1.63 -10.23
N ALA A 94 15.56 1.63 -10.04
CA ALA A 94 15.27 2.16 -10.56
C ALA A 94 15.16 2.52 -11.31
N ALA A 95 15.24 2.42 -11.42
CA ALA A 95 15.01 2.71 -12.13
C ALA A 95 14.82 2.95 -12.77
N ALA A 96 14.89 2.94 -12.84
CA ALA A 96 14.57 3.20 -13.39
C ALA A 96 14.45 3.36 -13.75
#